data_c967a4744756b2b6e863588bdd57f740
#
_entry.id   c967a4744756b2b6e863588bdd57f740
#
_cell.length_a   1.000
_cell.length_b   1.000
_cell.length_c   1.000
_cell.angle_alpha   90.00
_cell.angle_beta   90.00
_cell.angle_gamma   90.00
#
_symmetry.space_group_name_H-M   'P 1'
#
loop_
_entity.id
_entity.type
_entity.pdbx_description
1 polymer ?
#
loop_
_entity_poly.entity_id
_entity_poly.type
_entity_poly.pdbx_seq_one_letter_code
_entity_poly.pdbx_strand_id
1 'polypeptide(L)'
;PKHYYAALWDDQDGDLDPSGATYAFAKAARVHGAQYFTHCGVTAMSQRPDGSWDLETPKGRINAEQIVNCGGLWAREVGHMSGVHLPVQPMEHHYLITDKIPMIADRMASMGEAGRLPAGIDYEANIYFRQERQGMLLGTYEPKGTPWKVGGTPWDFGHELLQPDLDRIADRLEMSFERIPAIGEAGIKDTINGPFTFGPDGNPM
;
A
#
# COMPACT_ATOMS: atom_id res chain seq x y z
N PRO A 1 -23.43 -17.29 -8.53
CA PRO A 1 -23.22 -16.47 -7.37
C PRO A 1 -24.47 -15.61 -7.10
N LYS A 2 -24.83 -15.50 -5.80
CA LYS A 2 -26.11 -14.93 -5.38
C LYS A 2 -26.11 -13.38 -5.45
N HIS A 3 -24.92 -12.78 -5.49
CA HIS A 3 -24.71 -11.35 -5.33
C HIS A 3 -24.12 -10.65 -6.57
N TYR A 4 -23.68 -11.39 -7.57
CA TYR A 4 -23.07 -10.82 -8.76
C TYR A 4 -23.94 -11.09 -10.01
N TYR A 5 -24.29 -10.06 -10.74
CA TYR A 5 -24.95 -10.16 -12.04
C TYR A 5 -23.95 -10.28 -13.20
N ALA A 6 -22.80 -9.61 -13.05
CA ALA A 6 -21.73 -9.59 -14.03
C ALA A 6 -20.41 -9.21 -13.38
N ALA A 7 -19.32 -9.44 -14.09
CA ALA A 7 -18.00 -8.95 -13.76
C ALA A 7 -17.37 -8.34 -15.02
N LEU A 8 -16.64 -7.23 -14.85
CA LEU A 8 -15.78 -6.69 -15.88
C LEU A 8 -14.43 -7.41 -15.77
N TRP A 9 -13.99 -7.97 -16.88
CA TRP A 9 -12.68 -8.60 -16.99
C TRP A 9 -11.70 -7.70 -17.75
N ASP A 10 -10.55 -7.42 -17.16
CA ASP A 10 -9.43 -6.76 -17.82
C ASP A 10 -8.25 -7.73 -17.86
N ASP A 11 -7.86 -8.15 -19.05
CA ASP A 11 -6.77 -9.09 -19.30
C ASP A 11 -5.39 -8.44 -19.36
N GLN A 12 -5.35 -7.09 -19.30
CA GLN A 12 -4.11 -6.31 -19.27
C GLN A 12 -3.73 -5.86 -17.85
N ASP A 13 -4.64 -6.02 -16.90
CA ASP A 13 -4.39 -5.75 -15.49
C ASP A 13 -3.77 -6.95 -14.78
N GLY A 14 -3.23 -6.73 -13.60
CA GLY A 14 -2.59 -7.78 -12.81
C GLY A 14 -2.19 -7.33 -11.42
N ASP A 15 -1.60 -8.26 -10.69
CA ASP A 15 -0.98 -7.99 -9.40
C ASP A 15 0.54 -8.23 -9.47
N LEU A 16 1.26 -7.56 -8.61
CA LEU A 16 2.71 -7.68 -8.52
C LEU A 16 3.16 -7.72 -7.06
N ASP A 17 4.36 -8.26 -6.84
CA ASP A 17 5.02 -8.15 -5.55
C ASP A 17 5.55 -6.71 -5.35
N PRO A 18 5.06 -5.95 -4.34
CA PRO A 18 5.45 -4.56 -4.15
C PRO A 18 6.94 -4.38 -3.89
N SER A 19 7.54 -5.27 -3.10
CA SER A 19 8.97 -5.22 -2.81
C SER A 19 9.80 -5.51 -4.05
N GLY A 20 9.45 -6.56 -4.80
CA GLY A 20 10.12 -6.91 -6.06
C GLY A 20 10.04 -5.79 -7.09
N ALA A 21 8.88 -5.16 -7.26
CA ALA A 21 8.70 -4.01 -8.14
C ALA A 21 9.58 -2.82 -7.72
N THR A 22 9.58 -2.48 -6.43
CA THR A 22 10.42 -1.40 -5.89
C THR A 22 11.90 -1.65 -6.15
N TYR A 23 12.39 -2.86 -5.91
CA TYR A 23 13.77 -3.22 -6.19
C TYR A 23 14.09 -3.23 -7.69
N ALA A 24 13.16 -3.65 -8.53
CA ALA A 24 13.34 -3.62 -10.00
C ALA A 24 13.50 -2.18 -10.51
N PHE A 25 12.63 -1.25 -10.06
CA PHE A 25 12.74 0.17 -10.39
C PHE A 25 14.05 0.77 -9.87
N ALA A 26 14.43 0.48 -8.63
CA ALA A 26 15.68 0.96 -8.05
C ALA A 26 16.89 0.45 -8.83
N LYS A 27 16.88 -0.83 -9.25
CA LYS A 27 17.93 -1.42 -10.07
C LYS A 27 18.01 -0.76 -11.45
N ALA A 28 16.88 -0.58 -12.11
CA ALA A 28 16.80 0.07 -13.42
C ALA A 28 17.33 1.51 -13.35
N ALA A 29 16.90 2.28 -12.35
CA ALA A 29 17.37 3.65 -12.17
C ALA A 29 18.90 3.73 -11.98
N ARG A 30 19.49 2.81 -11.22
CA ARG A 30 20.97 2.74 -11.07
C ARG A 30 21.67 2.45 -12.39
N VAL A 31 21.13 1.59 -13.24
CA VAL A 31 21.68 1.32 -14.57
C VAL A 31 21.70 2.59 -15.42
N HIS A 32 20.73 3.49 -15.21
CA HIS A 32 20.66 4.79 -15.87
C HIS A 32 21.39 5.92 -15.12
N GLY A 33 22.24 5.59 -14.14
CA GLY A 33 23.11 6.55 -13.44
C GLY A 33 22.54 7.17 -12.19
N ALA A 34 21.34 6.79 -11.74
CA ALA A 34 20.81 7.29 -10.48
C ALA A 34 21.62 6.77 -9.28
N GLN A 35 21.86 7.65 -8.32
CA GLN A 35 22.54 7.30 -7.07
C GLN A 35 21.52 7.12 -5.94
N TYR A 36 21.70 6.08 -5.16
CA TYR A 36 20.83 5.76 -4.02
C TYR A 36 21.63 5.81 -2.72
N PHE A 37 21.16 6.62 -1.79
CA PHE A 37 21.73 6.77 -0.47
C PHE A 37 20.71 6.29 0.57
N THR A 38 20.77 5.03 0.92
CA THR A 38 19.95 4.47 1.99
C THR A 38 20.45 4.91 3.36
N HIS A 39 19.58 4.96 4.35
CA HIS A 39 19.88 5.45 5.70
C HIS A 39 20.52 6.85 5.67
N CYS A 40 19.93 7.71 4.84
CA CYS A 40 20.38 9.06 4.61
C CYS A 40 19.17 9.98 4.48
N GLY A 41 18.42 10.13 5.57
CA GLY A 41 17.25 11.02 5.61
C GLY A 41 17.64 12.47 5.42
N VAL A 42 16.86 13.23 4.67
CA VAL A 42 17.01 14.67 4.59
C VAL A 42 16.46 15.28 5.88
N THR A 43 17.26 16.12 6.55
CA THR A 43 16.91 16.73 7.84
C THR A 43 16.50 18.19 7.73
N ALA A 44 16.92 18.88 6.66
CA ALA A 44 16.52 20.24 6.35
C ALA A 44 16.66 20.51 4.85
N MET A 45 15.89 21.47 4.37
CA MET A 45 15.97 21.98 3.00
C MET A 45 15.95 23.52 3.02
N SER A 46 16.71 24.16 2.14
CA SER A 46 16.66 25.59 1.92
C SER A 46 16.81 25.94 0.45
N GLN A 47 15.94 26.81 -0.05
CA GLN A 47 16.06 27.28 -1.43
C GLN A 47 17.06 28.45 -1.51
N ARG A 48 17.92 28.41 -2.50
CA ARG A 48 18.88 29.45 -2.81
C ARG A 48 18.25 30.56 -3.67
N PRO A 49 18.88 31.74 -3.74
CA PRO A 49 18.39 32.83 -4.61
C PRO A 49 18.34 32.48 -6.11
N ASP A 50 19.14 31.53 -6.57
CA ASP A 50 19.15 31.03 -7.96
C ASP A 50 18.07 29.98 -8.25
N GLY A 51 17.27 29.62 -7.23
CA GLY A 51 16.20 28.64 -7.32
C GLY A 51 16.64 27.21 -7.03
N SER A 52 17.94 26.93 -6.95
CA SER A 52 18.47 25.63 -6.52
C SER A 52 18.25 25.38 -5.03
N TRP A 53 18.49 24.16 -4.57
CA TRP A 53 18.22 23.72 -3.21
C TRP A 53 19.48 23.18 -2.53
N ASP A 54 19.63 23.53 -1.27
CA ASP A 54 20.55 22.87 -0.34
C ASP A 54 19.75 21.90 0.56
N LEU A 55 20.19 20.65 0.60
CA LEU A 55 19.64 19.62 1.47
C LEU A 55 20.70 19.20 2.48
N GLU A 56 20.31 19.19 3.74
CA GLU A 56 21.14 18.68 4.83
C GLU A 56 20.83 17.20 5.08
N THR A 57 21.88 16.41 5.22
CA THR A 57 21.77 14.98 5.54
C THR A 57 22.85 14.56 6.54
N PRO A 58 22.69 13.45 7.26
CA PRO A 58 23.75 12.92 8.14
C PRO A 58 25.07 12.58 7.40
N LYS A 59 25.01 12.43 6.07
CA LYS A 59 26.18 12.09 5.24
C LYS A 59 26.79 13.32 4.53
N GLY A 60 26.28 14.51 4.79
CA GLY A 60 26.74 15.74 4.21
C GLY A 60 25.65 16.52 3.48
N ARG A 61 26.04 17.64 2.89
CA ARG A 61 25.14 18.52 2.14
C ARG A 61 25.05 18.09 0.67
N ILE A 62 23.85 18.17 0.12
CA ILE A 62 23.58 17.94 -1.31
C ILE A 62 23.01 19.24 -1.88
N ASN A 63 23.52 19.65 -3.03
CA ASN A 63 22.92 20.71 -3.83
C ASN A 63 22.16 20.08 -5.01
N ALA A 64 20.92 20.53 -5.23
CA ALA A 64 20.05 20.03 -6.29
C ALA A 64 19.32 21.17 -6.97
N GLU A 65 19.18 21.09 -8.29
CA GLU A 65 18.39 22.06 -9.07
C GLU A 65 16.90 21.90 -8.81
N GLN A 66 16.45 20.66 -8.60
CA GLN A 66 15.05 20.32 -8.37
C GLN A 66 14.92 19.23 -7.31
N ILE A 67 13.82 19.25 -6.57
CA ILE A 67 13.44 18.24 -5.58
C ILE A 67 12.11 17.63 -6.00
N VAL A 68 12.04 16.29 -5.96
CA VAL A 68 10.78 15.56 -6.10
C VAL A 68 10.45 14.89 -4.78
N ASN A 69 9.32 15.27 -4.19
CA ASN A 69 8.87 14.70 -2.93
C ASN A 69 8.13 13.37 -3.18
N CYS A 70 8.81 12.27 -2.95
CA CYS A 70 8.25 10.92 -2.98
C CYS A 70 8.22 10.31 -1.56
N GLY A 71 7.96 11.14 -0.53
CA GLY A 71 8.08 10.80 0.87
C GLY A 71 7.01 9.84 1.42
N GLY A 72 5.99 9.46 0.64
CA GLY A 72 4.94 8.54 1.07
C GLY A 72 4.28 9.00 2.37
N LEU A 73 4.40 8.20 3.45
CA LEU A 73 3.86 8.55 4.76
C LEU A 73 4.43 9.87 5.33
N TRP A 74 5.65 10.23 4.94
CA TRP A 74 6.34 11.47 5.37
C TRP A 74 6.21 12.61 4.36
N ALA A 75 5.41 12.47 3.31
CA ALA A 75 5.29 13.48 2.27
C ALA A 75 4.89 14.86 2.82
N ARG A 76 4.00 14.90 3.81
CA ARG A 76 3.59 16.14 4.48
C ARG A 76 4.76 16.81 5.22
N GLU A 77 5.53 16.04 5.96
CA GLU A 77 6.69 16.50 6.73
C GLU A 77 7.81 17.00 5.80
N VAL A 78 8.06 16.26 4.70
CA VAL A 78 9.00 16.68 3.65
C VAL A 78 8.51 17.94 2.96
N GLY A 79 7.21 18.04 2.67
CA GLY A 79 6.60 19.26 2.14
C GLY A 79 6.83 20.47 3.05
N HIS A 80 6.63 20.31 4.36
CA HIS A 80 6.88 21.39 5.34
C HIS A 80 8.34 21.89 5.32
N MET A 81 9.32 21.00 5.12
CA MET A 81 10.72 21.41 4.99
C MET A 81 10.97 22.33 3.79
N SER A 82 10.18 22.19 2.74
CA SER A 82 10.26 23.03 1.53
C SER A 82 9.27 24.20 1.53
N GLY A 83 8.55 24.42 2.63
CA GLY A 83 7.55 25.49 2.76
C GLY A 83 6.19 25.18 2.11
N VAL A 84 5.95 23.90 1.72
CA VAL A 84 4.70 23.45 1.09
C VAL A 84 3.85 22.69 2.10
N HIS A 85 2.57 23.02 2.19
CA HIS A 85 1.59 22.29 3.01
C HIS A 85 0.81 21.32 2.14
N LEU A 86 1.19 20.05 2.21
CA LEU A 86 0.49 18.99 1.49
C LEU A 86 -0.69 18.47 2.32
N PRO A 87 -1.92 18.43 1.78
CA PRO A 87 -3.11 17.97 2.50
C PRO A 87 -3.21 16.44 2.48
N VAL A 88 -2.15 15.74 2.87
CA VAL A 88 -2.13 14.29 2.97
C VAL A 88 -2.28 13.84 4.41
N GLN A 89 -3.04 12.77 4.62
CA GLN A 89 -3.27 12.18 5.93
C GLN A 89 -3.11 10.66 5.84
N PRO A 90 -2.16 10.08 6.58
CA PRO A 90 -2.11 8.63 6.74
C PRO A 90 -3.34 8.11 7.49
N MET A 91 -3.94 7.06 6.95
CA MET A 91 -5.09 6.37 7.52
C MET A 91 -4.69 4.94 7.84
N GLU A 92 -5.26 4.35 8.88
CA GLU A 92 -5.12 2.93 9.14
C GLU A 92 -5.86 2.12 8.09
N HIS A 93 -5.24 1.06 7.61
CA HIS A 93 -5.83 0.19 6.59
C HIS A 93 -5.55 -1.28 6.89
N HIS A 94 -6.59 -2.09 6.80
CA HIS A 94 -6.53 -3.52 7.10
C HIS A 94 -6.58 -4.38 5.84
N TYR A 95 -5.87 -5.50 5.90
CA TYR A 95 -6.15 -6.66 5.06
C TYR A 95 -5.90 -7.96 5.84
N LEU A 96 -6.58 -9.01 5.41
CA LEU A 96 -6.45 -10.36 5.95
C LEU A 96 -5.73 -11.26 4.97
N ILE A 97 -5.01 -12.23 5.50
CA ILE A 97 -4.51 -13.38 4.75
C ILE A 97 -5.20 -14.61 5.34
N THR A 98 -5.82 -15.41 4.49
CA THR A 98 -6.50 -16.63 4.93
C THR A 98 -5.51 -17.79 5.06
N ASP A 99 -5.90 -18.81 5.79
CA ASP A 99 -5.30 -20.12 5.69
C ASP A 99 -5.52 -20.72 4.28
N LYS A 100 -4.97 -21.90 4.08
CA LYS A 100 -5.11 -22.65 2.82
C LYS A 100 -6.59 -22.89 2.50
N ILE A 101 -6.98 -22.55 1.27
CA ILE A 101 -8.28 -22.86 0.69
C ILE A 101 -8.10 -24.09 -0.21
N PRO A 102 -8.73 -25.23 0.09
CA PRO A 102 -8.52 -26.47 -0.64
C PRO A 102 -8.71 -26.34 -2.17
N MET A 103 -9.75 -25.66 -2.59
CA MET A 103 -10.04 -25.42 -4.03
C MET A 103 -8.89 -24.69 -4.75
N ILE A 104 -8.27 -23.71 -4.11
CA ILE A 104 -7.12 -22.98 -4.67
C ILE A 104 -5.90 -23.91 -4.75
N ALA A 105 -5.66 -24.67 -3.69
CA ALA A 105 -4.54 -25.58 -3.64
C ALA A 105 -4.64 -26.67 -4.72
N ASP A 106 -5.81 -27.26 -4.90
CA ASP A 106 -6.05 -28.30 -5.90
C ASP A 106 -5.93 -27.74 -7.32
N ARG A 107 -6.43 -26.53 -7.55
CA ARG A 107 -6.26 -25.82 -8.81
C ARG A 107 -4.79 -25.55 -9.14
N MET A 108 -4.03 -25.05 -8.17
CA MET A 108 -2.59 -24.82 -8.32
C MET A 108 -1.82 -26.13 -8.54
N ALA A 109 -2.20 -27.21 -7.85
CA ALA A 109 -1.56 -28.51 -8.03
C ALA A 109 -1.79 -29.09 -9.44
N SER A 110 -2.95 -28.83 -10.05
CA SER A 110 -3.30 -29.35 -11.37
C SER A 110 -2.80 -28.48 -12.52
N MET A 111 -2.71 -27.16 -12.36
CA MET A 111 -2.46 -26.19 -13.43
C MET A 111 -1.17 -25.38 -13.23
N GLY A 112 -0.49 -25.48 -12.08
CA GLY A 112 0.65 -24.63 -11.76
C GLY A 112 0.24 -23.16 -11.77
N GLU A 113 1.15 -22.27 -12.21
CA GLU A 113 0.90 -20.83 -12.28
C GLU A 113 -0.28 -20.45 -13.20
N ALA A 114 -0.58 -21.26 -14.22
CA ALA A 114 -1.78 -21.06 -15.06
C ALA A 114 -3.09 -21.23 -14.28
N GLY A 115 -3.03 -21.87 -13.12
CA GLY A 115 -4.16 -22.02 -12.21
C GLY A 115 -4.37 -20.82 -11.26
N ARG A 116 -3.53 -19.82 -11.29
CA ARG A 116 -3.66 -18.64 -10.43
C ARG A 116 -4.98 -17.90 -10.71
N LEU A 117 -5.66 -17.51 -9.62
CA LEU A 117 -6.90 -16.74 -9.72
C LEU A 117 -6.58 -15.27 -9.98
N PRO A 118 -7.42 -14.57 -10.74
CA PRO A 118 -7.29 -13.13 -10.93
C PRO A 118 -7.52 -12.38 -9.62
N ALA A 119 -6.95 -11.17 -9.53
CA ALA A 119 -7.37 -10.21 -8.52
C ALA A 119 -8.78 -9.68 -8.82
N GLY A 120 -9.47 -9.22 -7.80
CA GLY A 120 -10.80 -8.67 -7.95
C GLY A 120 -11.08 -7.52 -7.00
N ILE A 121 -11.97 -6.63 -7.43
CA ILE A 121 -12.49 -5.52 -6.62
C ILE A 121 -14.01 -5.61 -6.65
N ASP A 122 -14.65 -5.50 -5.50
CA ASP A 122 -16.08 -5.34 -5.37
C ASP A 122 -16.37 -3.95 -4.79
N TYR A 123 -16.81 -3.05 -5.65
CA TYR A 123 -17.07 -1.65 -5.28
C TYR A 123 -18.27 -1.49 -4.35
N GLU A 124 -19.25 -2.38 -4.41
CA GLU A 124 -20.42 -2.33 -3.53
C GLU A 124 -20.07 -2.76 -2.10
N ALA A 125 -19.29 -3.84 -1.98
CA ALA A 125 -18.78 -4.29 -0.69
C ALA A 125 -17.59 -3.47 -0.19
N ASN A 126 -16.97 -2.65 -1.04
CA ASN A 126 -15.73 -1.94 -0.75
C ASN A 126 -14.61 -2.89 -0.29
N ILE A 127 -14.38 -3.92 -1.08
CA ILE A 127 -13.34 -4.92 -0.84
C ILE A 127 -12.51 -5.15 -2.09
N TYR A 128 -11.27 -5.55 -1.88
CA TYR A 128 -10.43 -6.13 -2.92
C TYR A 128 -9.87 -7.45 -2.44
N PHE A 129 -9.58 -8.33 -3.37
CA PHE A 129 -9.06 -9.64 -3.05
C PHE A 129 -8.14 -10.16 -4.15
N ARG A 130 -7.19 -10.97 -3.77
CA ARG A 130 -6.33 -11.69 -4.68
C ARG A 130 -5.88 -13.00 -4.06
N GLN A 131 -5.43 -13.90 -4.91
CA GLN A 131 -4.80 -15.12 -4.42
C GLN A 131 -3.45 -14.80 -3.75
N GLU A 132 -3.26 -15.33 -2.55
CA GLU A 132 -2.01 -15.29 -1.81
C GLU A 132 -1.55 -16.72 -1.53
N ARG A 133 -0.56 -17.21 -2.30
CA ARG A 133 -0.13 -18.62 -2.28
C ARG A 133 -1.29 -19.58 -2.50
N GLN A 134 -1.66 -20.37 -1.48
CA GLN A 134 -2.79 -21.33 -1.51
C GLN A 134 -4.04 -20.80 -0.78
N GLY A 135 -4.04 -19.57 -0.34
CA GLY A 135 -5.15 -18.85 0.29
C GLY A 135 -5.50 -17.58 -0.49
N MET A 136 -6.17 -16.67 0.19
CA MET A 136 -6.58 -15.37 -0.34
C MET A 136 -6.06 -14.24 0.56
N LEU A 137 -5.71 -13.13 -0.05
CA LEU A 137 -5.63 -11.84 0.60
C LEU A 137 -6.96 -11.12 0.37
N LEU A 138 -7.53 -10.58 1.43
CA LEU A 138 -8.76 -9.78 1.40
C LEU A 138 -8.48 -8.44 2.08
N GLY A 139 -8.59 -7.35 1.35
CA GLY A 139 -8.53 -6.00 1.90
C GLY A 139 -9.91 -5.35 1.95
N THR A 140 -10.10 -4.47 2.91
CA THR A 140 -11.37 -3.81 3.17
C THR A 140 -11.19 -2.31 3.16
N TYR A 141 -12.12 -1.57 2.55
CA TYR A 141 -12.21 -0.12 2.65
C TYR A 141 -13.43 0.23 3.50
N GLU A 142 -13.20 0.48 4.77
CA GLU A 142 -14.26 0.93 5.68
C GLU A 142 -14.67 2.38 5.38
N PRO A 143 -15.97 2.72 5.48
CA PRO A 143 -16.46 4.08 5.19
C PRO A 143 -15.93 5.15 6.16
N LYS A 144 -15.52 4.73 7.35
CA LYS A 144 -14.98 5.59 8.41
C LYS A 144 -13.55 5.15 8.71
N GLY A 145 -12.61 5.60 7.89
CA GLY A 145 -11.19 5.35 8.14
C GLY A 145 -10.71 6.05 9.40
N THR A 146 -9.74 5.46 10.08
CA THR A 146 -9.11 6.02 11.28
C THR A 146 -7.85 6.78 10.88
N PRO A 147 -7.78 8.11 11.10
CA PRO A 147 -6.56 8.87 10.85
C PRO A 147 -5.43 8.40 11.79
N TRP A 148 -4.27 8.14 11.22
CA TRP A 148 -3.08 7.78 11.97
C TRP A 148 -2.12 8.96 12.04
N LYS A 149 -1.61 9.24 13.25
CA LYS A 149 -0.61 10.30 13.50
C LYS A 149 -0.97 11.65 12.85
N VAL A 150 -2.13 12.19 13.21
CA VAL A 150 -2.63 13.48 12.70
C VAL A 150 -1.64 14.62 12.92
N GLY A 151 -0.89 14.61 14.04
CA GLY A 151 0.12 15.61 14.37
C GLY A 151 1.44 15.51 13.63
N GLY A 152 1.65 14.49 12.81
CA GLY A 152 2.88 14.24 12.05
C GLY A 152 3.36 12.81 12.14
N THR A 153 3.90 12.31 11.04
CA THR A 153 4.50 10.98 10.97
C THR A 153 5.86 10.98 11.68
N PRO A 154 6.10 10.14 12.70
CA PRO A 154 7.40 10.07 13.35
C PRO A 154 8.50 9.65 12.37
N TRP A 155 9.65 10.30 12.42
CA TRP A 155 10.76 10.00 11.50
C TRP A 155 11.41 8.64 11.76
N ASP A 156 11.26 8.10 12.96
CA ASP A 156 11.76 6.80 13.40
C ASP A 156 10.75 5.67 13.18
N PHE A 157 9.53 5.96 12.70
CA PHE A 157 8.58 4.92 12.30
C PHE A 157 9.16 4.11 11.15
N GLY A 158 9.20 2.80 11.28
CA GLY A 158 9.86 1.90 10.34
C GLY A 158 8.95 0.79 9.83
N HIS A 159 9.47 -0.42 9.74
CA HIS A 159 8.73 -1.62 9.32
C HIS A 159 7.86 -2.16 10.47
N GLU A 160 6.94 -1.33 10.94
CA GLU A 160 6.04 -1.63 12.04
C GLU A 160 4.62 -1.78 11.53
N LEU A 161 3.89 -2.73 12.11
CA LEU A 161 2.46 -2.89 11.90
C LEU A 161 1.71 -2.30 13.10
N LEU A 162 0.54 -1.77 12.83
CA LEU A 162 -0.38 -1.31 13.86
C LEU A 162 -1.15 -2.49 14.44
N GLN A 163 -1.74 -2.29 15.62
CA GLN A 163 -2.57 -3.33 16.21
C GLN A 163 -3.81 -3.55 15.34
N PRO A 164 -4.16 -4.80 15.01
CA PRO A 164 -5.38 -5.10 14.29
C PRO A 164 -6.62 -4.71 15.10
N ASP A 165 -7.62 -4.18 14.40
CA ASP A 165 -8.95 -3.88 14.93
C ASP A 165 -10.00 -4.50 14.00
N LEU A 166 -10.33 -5.75 14.23
CA LEU A 166 -11.28 -6.51 13.41
C LEU A 166 -12.71 -6.02 13.60
N ASP A 167 -13.06 -5.48 14.76
CA ASP A 167 -14.39 -4.95 15.03
C ASP A 167 -14.70 -3.76 14.12
N ARG A 168 -13.68 -2.94 13.82
CA ARG A 168 -13.82 -1.80 12.91
C ARG A 168 -14.18 -2.21 11.49
N ILE A 169 -13.73 -3.36 11.04
CA ILE A 169 -13.94 -3.87 9.67
C ILE A 169 -14.95 -5.02 9.62
N ALA A 170 -15.61 -5.35 10.74
CA ALA A 170 -16.50 -6.50 10.84
C ALA A 170 -17.60 -6.52 9.78
N ASP A 171 -18.27 -5.39 9.53
CA ASP A 171 -19.30 -5.27 8.49
C ASP A 171 -18.77 -5.64 7.09
N ARG A 172 -17.53 -5.26 6.80
CA ARG A 172 -16.89 -5.57 5.50
C ARG A 172 -16.51 -7.04 5.42
N LEU A 173 -16.06 -7.62 6.53
CA LEU A 173 -15.76 -9.05 6.59
C LEU A 173 -17.02 -9.90 6.40
N GLU A 174 -18.11 -9.57 7.07
CA GLU A 174 -19.39 -10.27 6.90
C GLU A 174 -19.86 -10.22 5.45
N MET A 175 -19.86 -9.04 4.83
CA MET A 175 -20.19 -8.90 3.41
C MET A 175 -19.25 -9.72 2.52
N SER A 176 -17.96 -9.76 2.83
CA SER A 176 -16.97 -10.53 2.07
C SER A 176 -17.24 -12.01 2.13
N PHE A 177 -17.58 -12.52 3.29
CA PHE A 177 -17.88 -13.95 3.51
C PHE A 177 -19.18 -14.37 2.79
N GLU A 178 -20.18 -13.50 2.76
CA GLU A 178 -21.39 -13.74 1.97
C GLU A 178 -21.11 -13.78 0.47
N ARG A 179 -20.21 -12.92 -0.02
CA ARG A 179 -19.88 -12.80 -1.45
C ARG A 179 -18.90 -13.85 -1.91
N ILE A 180 -17.94 -14.21 -1.07
CA ILE A 180 -16.90 -15.20 -1.34
C ILE A 180 -16.86 -16.21 -0.19
N PRO A 181 -17.81 -17.17 -0.13
CA PRO A 181 -17.94 -18.09 1.01
C PRO A 181 -16.65 -18.85 1.32
N ALA A 182 -15.84 -19.18 0.31
CA ALA A 182 -14.58 -19.86 0.49
C ALA A 182 -13.58 -19.09 1.38
N ILE A 183 -13.69 -17.78 1.46
CA ILE A 183 -12.88 -16.96 2.38
C ILE A 183 -13.44 -17.10 3.80
N GLY A 184 -14.77 -17.08 3.97
CA GLY A 184 -15.41 -17.22 5.28
C GLY A 184 -15.24 -18.61 5.90
N GLU A 185 -15.08 -19.64 5.09
CA GLU A 185 -14.83 -21.02 5.54
C GLU A 185 -13.35 -21.27 5.89
N ALA A 186 -12.44 -20.43 5.38
CA ALA A 186 -11.02 -20.52 5.70
C ALA A 186 -10.72 -19.84 7.04
N GLY A 187 -9.73 -20.34 7.77
CA GLY A 187 -9.19 -19.65 8.94
C GLY A 187 -8.46 -18.35 8.53
N ILE A 188 -8.35 -17.43 9.48
CA ILE A 188 -7.52 -16.24 9.32
C ILE A 188 -6.11 -16.60 9.76
N LYS A 189 -5.17 -16.56 8.82
CA LYS A 189 -3.76 -16.82 9.07
C LYS A 189 -3.05 -15.61 9.62
N ASP A 190 -3.35 -14.44 9.07
CA ASP A 190 -2.70 -13.19 9.44
C ASP A 190 -3.64 -12.01 9.23
N THR A 191 -3.46 -10.96 10.03
CA THR A 191 -4.17 -9.70 9.91
C THR A 191 -3.16 -8.57 9.95
N ILE A 192 -3.14 -7.78 8.91
CA ILE A 192 -2.24 -6.65 8.75
C ILE A 192 -3.04 -5.35 8.93
N ASN A 193 -2.57 -4.48 9.81
CA ASN A 193 -3.00 -3.10 9.91
C ASN A 193 -1.78 -2.20 9.71
N GLY A 194 -1.83 -1.31 8.74
CA GLY A 194 -0.73 -0.40 8.44
C GLY A 194 -1.21 0.97 8.02
N PRO A 195 -0.37 2.00 8.16
CA PRO A 195 -0.72 3.33 7.70
C PRO A 195 -0.65 3.40 6.18
N PHE A 196 -1.66 4.01 5.58
CA PHE A 196 -1.81 4.22 4.15
C PHE A 196 -2.13 5.69 3.88
N THR A 197 -1.37 6.35 3.01
CA THR A 197 -1.48 7.80 2.80
C THR A 197 -2.57 8.14 1.79
N PHE A 198 -3.47 9.05 2.16
CA PHE A 198 -4.52 9.55 1.29
C PHE A 198 -4.42 11.07 1.09
N GLY A 199 -4.64 11.51 -0.14
CA GLY A 199 -5.05 12.87 -0.46
C GLY A 199 -6.55 13.09 -0.21
N PRO A 200 -7.05 14.34 -0.19
CA PRO A 200 -8.45 14.65 0.09
C PRO A 200 -9.45 14.03 -0.90
N ASP A 201 -9.02 13.82 -2.12
CA ASP A 201 -9.80 13.25 -3.22
C ASP A 201 -9.39 11.82 -3.60
N GLY A 202 -8.44 11.24 -2.84
CA GLY A 202 -7.91 9.90 -3.12
C GLY A 202 -6.97 9.81 -4.33
N ASN A 203 -6.66 10.92 -4.98
CA ASN A 203 -5.74 10.95 -6.12
C ASN A 203 -4.29 11.24 -5.68
N PRO A 204 -3.30 10.84 -6.49
CA PRO A 204 -1.91 11.29 -6.33
C PRO A 204 -1.80 12.82 -6.45
N MET A 205 -0.89 13.39 -5.68
CA MET A 205 -0.59 14.83 -5.71
C MET A 205 0.81 15.07 -6.26
#